data_61034ec8d3d7070f069d50fc67a68636
#
_entry.id   61034ec8d3d7070f069d50fc67a68636
#
_cell.length_a   1.000
_cell.length_b   1.000
_cell.length_c   1.000
_cell.angle_alpha   90.00
_cell.angle_beta   90.00
_cell.angle_gamma   90.00
#
_symmetry.space_group_name_H-M   'P 1'
#
loop_
_entity.id
_entity.type
_entity.pdbx_description
1 polymer ?
#
loop_
_entity_poly.entity_id
_entity_poly.type
_entity_poly.pdbx_seq_one_letter_code
_entity_poly.pdbx_strand_id
1 'polypeptide(L)'
;MEKKDQWNIGYWIVAGLLLLTLQNYWQAAKTVEPVPYSEFEKALAEGRVAEVLVSDRTVTGRLKSPDSRGKTTIVATRVEPDLAERLSKYDVPYARVVESTWLRDVLSWILPAVAFFGVWFFLFRRFAEKQGMGGFLSIGKSRAKVFMEKTTGVTFADVAGVDEAKAELVEIVDFLKNPQEYGRLGARIPKGVLLVGPPGTGKTLLAKAVAGEAAVPFFSISGSEFVEMFVGVGAARVSDLIEQARGQAPGIIFIDELDALGRARGVGGPIGGHDEREQTLNQLLTEMDGFDSSVGLIILAATNRPEILDQALLRAGRFDRQVLVDRPDKNGRLDILKVHVKKITLAHGVDLEQVAALTTGFSGADLA
;
A
#
# COMPACT_ATOMS: atom_id res chain seq x y z
N MET A 1 20.71 -22.81 -7.06
CA MET A 1 21.09 -22.28 -8.39
C MET A 1 20.63 -20.84 -8.45
N GLU A 2 21.57 -19.93 -8.51
CA GLU A 2 21.32 -18.48 -8.35
C GLU A 2 20.60 -17.89 -9.56
N LYS A 3 19.68 -16.95 -9.30
CA LYS A 3 18.90 -16.20 -10.31
C LYS A 3 19.72 -15.47 -11.38
N LYS A 4 21.05 -15.48 -11.27
CA LYS A 4 21.98 -14.85 -12.22
C LYS A 4 22.18 -15.66 -13.50
N ASP A 5 22.06 -16.98 -13.44
CA ASP A 5 22.34 -17.85 -14.59
C ASP A 5 21.19 -17.95 -15.59
N GLN A 6 19.95 -17.75 -15.16
CA GLN A 6 18.78 -17.77 -16.05
C GLN A 6 18.74 -16.57 -17.03
N TRP A 7 19.36 -15.46 -16.68
CA TRP A 7 19.45 -14.28 -17.55
C TRP A 7 20.46 -14.45 -18.68
N ASN A 8 21.50 -15.22 -18.44
CA ASN A 8 22.52 -15.50 -19.45
C ASN A 8 21.97 -16.37 -20.57
N ILE A 9 21.11 -17.36 -20.28
CA ILE A 9 20.56 -18.29 -21.29
C ILE A 9 19.65 -17.54 -22.29
N GLY A 10 18.77 -16.66 -21.82
CA GLY A 10 17.90 -15.84 -22.69
C GLY A 10 18.69 -14.92 -23.62
N TYR A 11 19.77 -14.34 -23.13
CA TYR A 11 20.67 -13.48 -23.94
C TYR A 11 21.38 -14.27 -25.04
N TRP A 12 21.87 -15.46 -24.73
CA TRP A 12 22.54 -16.33 -25.71
C TRP A 12 21.60 -16.90 -26.76
N ILE A 13 20.32 -17.17 -26.39
CA ILE A 13 19.32 -17.60 -27.36
C ILE A 13 18.99 -16.47 -28.34
N VAL A 14 18.80 -15.25 -27.87
CA VAL A 14 18.54 -14.08 -28.73
C VAL A 14 19.73 -13.77 -29.62
N ALA A 15 20.93 -13.80 -29.07
CA ALA A 15 22.17 -13.60 -29.84
C ALA A 15 22.36 -14.69 -30.92
N GLY A 16 22.08 -15.97 -30.61
CA GLY A 16 22.12 -17.08 -31.55
C GLY A 16 21.12 -16.94 -32.69
N LEU A 17 19.87 -16.56 -32.39
CA LEU A 17 18.83 -16.28 -33.39
C LEU A 17 19.22 -15.13 -34.32
N LEU A 18 19.79 -14.05 -33.76
CA LEU A 18 20.26 -12.90 -34.52
C LEU A 18 21.42 -13.28 -35.47
N LEU A 19 22.32 -14.11 -35.00
CA LEU A 19 23.44 -14.61 -35.78
C LEU A 19 22.98 -15.53 -36.92
N LEU A 20 22.00 -16.40 -36.67
CA LEU A 20 21.38 -17.26 -37.70
C LEU A 20 20.64 -16.46 -38.77
N THR A 21 19.89 -15.41 -38.36
CA THR A 21 19.19 -14.55 -39.34
C THR A 21 20.18 -13.75 -40.18
N LEU A 22 21.27 -13.26 -39.60
CA LEU A 22 22.33 -12.54 -40.30
C LEU A 22 23.06 -13.45 -41.29
N GLN A 23 23.34 -14.70 -40.91
CA GLN A 23 23.98 -15.69 -41.76
C GLN A 23 23.08 -16.06 -42.95
N ASN A 24 21.78 -16.27 -42.73
CA ASN A 24 20.82 -16.54 -43.79
C ASN A 24 20.70 -15.36 -44.77
N TYR A 25 20.68 -14.13 -44.25
CA TYR A 25 20.65 -12.93 -45.10
C TYR A 25 21.94 -12.82 -45.96
N TRP A 26 23.10 -13.13 -45.40
CA TRP A 26 24.38 -13.09 -46.12
C TRP A 26 24.51 -14.16 -47.19
N GLN A 27 23.94 -15.35 -46.95
CA GLN A 27 23.93 -16.44 -47.95
C GLN A 27 22.96 -16.09 -49.09
N ALA A 28 21.79 -15.57 -48.81
CA ALA A 28 20.82 -15.12 -49.83
C ALA A 28 21.41 -14.01 -50.72
N ALA A 29 22.10 -13.05 -50.13
CA ALA A 29 22.75 -11.94 -50.86
C ALA A 29 23.87 -12.40 -51.82
N LYS A 30 24.50 -13.56 -51.54
CA LYS A 30 25.57 -14.12 -52.40
C LYS A 30 25.04 -14.88 -53.60
N THR A 31 23.85 -15.50 -53.53
CA THR A 31 23.32 -16.41 -54.52
C THR A 31 22.30 -15.82 -55.47
N VAL A 32 21.65 -14.73 -55.08
CA VAL A 32 20.54 -14.11 -55.80
C VAL A 32 20.97 -12.76 -56.40
N GLU A 33 20.68 -12.55 -57.68
CA GLU A 33 20.89 -11.26 -58.36
C GLU A 33 19.53 -10.65 -58.76
N PRO A 34 19.20 -9.45 -58.28
CA PRO A 34 18.06 -8.72 -58.76
C PRO A 34 18.36 -8.12 -60.15
N VAL A 35 17.59 -8.49 -61.15
CA VAL A 35 17.76 -8.00 -62.51
C VAL A 35 16.47 -7.34 -63.03
N PRO A 36 16.54 -6.35 -63.96
CA PRO A 36 15.37 -5.86 -64.65
C PRO A 36 14.62 -6.96 -65.40
N TYR A 37 13.26 -6.86 -65.53
CA TYR A 37 12.47 -7.86 -66.18
C TYR A 37 12.89 -8.10 -67.66
N SER A 38 13.36 -7.06 -68.36
CA SER A 38 13.90 -7.16 -69.73
C SER A 38 15.16 -8.03 -69.85
N GLU A 39 15.98 -8.03 -68.81
CA GLU A 39 17.19 -8.85 -68.72
C GLU A 39 16.84 -10.33 -68.41
N PHE A 40 15.82 -10.52 -67.55
CA PHE A 40 15.26 -11.84 -67.32
C PHE A 40 14.67 -12.43 -68.59
N GLU A 41 13.92 -11.69 -69.45
CA GLU A 41 13.42 -12.14 -70.74
C GLU A 41 14.54 -12.51 -71.71
N LYS A 42 15.61 -11.75 -71.78
CA LYS A 42 16.77 -12.07 -72.60
C LYS A 42 17.43 -13.38 -72.17
N ALA A 43 17.60 -13.57 -70.83
CA ALA A 43 18.15 -14.83 -70.32
C ALA A 43 17.26 -16.05 -70.64
N LEU A 44 15.93 -15.83 -70.69
CA LEU A 44 14.96 -16.84 -71.07
C LEU A 44 15.06 -17.16 -72.60
N ALA A 45 15.12 -16.12 -73.42
CA ALA A 45 15.28 -16.26 -74.88
C ALA A 45 16.59 -16.95 -75.30
N GLU A 46 17.67 -16.69 -74.60
CA GLU A 46 18.96 -17.30 -74.78
C GLU A 46 19.09 -18.73 -74.19
N GLY A 47 18.02 -19.29 -73.61
CA GLY A 47 17.96 -20.62 -73.02
C GLY A 47 18.83 -20.85 -71.81
N ARG A 48 19.28 -19.78 -71.12
CA ARG A 48 20.14 -19.84 -69.95
C ARG A 48 19.42 -20.21 -68.66
N VAL A 49 18.10 -20.13 -68.64
CA VAL A 49 17.28 -20.44 -67.49
C VAL A 49 16.91 -21.91 -67.48
N ALA A 50 17.08 -22.62 -66.38
CA ALA A 50 16.72 -24.02 -66.20
C ALA A 50 15.31 -24.20 -65.65
N GLU A 51 14.89 -23.32 -64.74
CA GLU A 51 13.61 -23.39 -64.04
C GLU A 51 13.15 -21.99 -63.67
N VAL A 52 11.83 -21.73 -63.74
CA VAL A 52 11.22 -20.45 -63.34
C VAL A 52 10.22 -20.67 -62.25
N LEU A 53 10.40 -19.94 -61.17
CA LEU A 53 9.48 -19.84 -60.01
C LEU A 53 8.74 -18.52 -60.10
N VAL A 54 7.43 -18.54 -60.18
CA VAL A 54 6.56 -17.35 -60.29
C VAL A 54 5.90 -17.09 -58.94
N SER A 55 6.19 -15.95 -58.37
CA SER A 55 5.46 -15.42 -57.19
C SER A 55 4.51 -14.31 -57.56
N ASP A 56 3.70 -13.80 -56.63
CA ASP A 56 2.71 -12.74 -56.93
C ASP A 56 3.40 -11.42 -57.37
N ARG A 57 4.59 -11.15 -56.89
CA ARG A 57 5.33 -9.89 -57.17
C ARG A 57 6.64 -10.10 -57.93
N THR A 58 7.22 -11.29 -57.89
CA THR A 58 8.55 -11.55 -58.43
C THR A 58 8.55 -12.84 -59.26
N VAL A 59 9.45 -12.84 -60.25
CA VAL A 59 9.79 -14.03 -61.03
C VAL A 59 11.25 -14.38 -60.76
N THR A 60 11.47 -15.60 -60.36
CA THR A 60 12.83 -16.12 -60.04
C THR A 60 13.24 -17.16 -61.06
N GLY A 61 14.34 -16.92 -61.74
CA GLY A 61 14.90 -17.86 -62.70
C GLY A 61 16.18 -18.50 -62.15
N ARG A 62 16.25 -19.82 -62.18
CA ARG A 62 17.47 -20.57 -61.88
C ARG A 62 18.30 -20.76 -63.17
N LEU A 63 19.53 -20.27 -63.16
CA LEU A 63 20.42 -20.37 -64.33
C LEU A 63 21.01 -21.80 -64.46
N LYS A 64 21.23 -22.28 -65.69
CA LYS A 64 21.91 -23.56 -65.99
C LYS A 64 23.40 -23.54 -65.65
N SER A 65 24.04 -22.39 -65.73
CA SER A 65 25.40 -22.14 -65.35
C SER A 65 25.51 -20.81 -64.59
N PRO A 66 26.41 -20.68 -63.63
CA PRO A 66 26.63 -19.41 -62.90
C PRO A 66 26.94 -18.26 -63.87
N ASP A 67 26.34 -17.08 -63.62
CA ASP A 67 26.63 -15.88 -64.38
C ASP A 67 28.06 -15.36 -64.15
N SER A 68 28.47 -14.37 -64.95
CA SER A 68 29.79 -13.72 -64.86
C SER A 68 30.19 -13.24 -63.45
N ARG A 69 29.18 -13.09 -62.52
CA ARG A 69 29.35 -12.71 -61.12
C ARG A 69 29.24 -13.91 -60.15
N GLY A 70 29.21 -15.16 -60.66
CA GLY A 70 29.12 -16.37 -59.87
C GLY A 70 27.77 -16.66 -59.25
N LYS A 71 26.69 -15.97 -59.66
CA LYS A 71 25.35 -16.13 -59.15
C LYS A 71 24.57 -17.14 -59.94
N THR A 72 23.77 -17.98 -59.29
CA THR A 72 23.00 -19.06 -59.87
C THR A 72 21.51 -18.77 -60.02
N THR A 73 21.04 -17.66 -59.42
CA THR A 73 19.62 -17.33 -59.39
C THR A 73 19.43 -15.85 -59.72
N ILE A 74 18.54 -15.54 -60.66
CA ILE A 74 18.10 -14.19 -61.05
C ILE A 74 16.67 -13.94 -60.57
N VAL A 75 16.41 -12.76 -60.05
CA VAL A 75 15.08 -12.37 -59.57
C VAL A 75 14.67 -11.08 -60.24
N ALA A 76 13.48 -11.06 -60.89
CA ALA A 76 12.90 -9.89 -61.52
C ALA A 76 11.52 -9.60 -60.94
N THR A 77 11.12 -8.32 -60.86
CA THR A 77 9.76 -7.95 -60.48
C THR A 77 8.80 -8.25 -61.64
N ARG A 78 7.68 -8.89 -61.36
CA ARG A 78 6.65 -9.27 -62.35
C ARG A 78 6.00 -8.03 -62.98
N VAL A 79 5.97 -7.95 -64.30
CA VAL A 79 5.45 -6.78 -65.02
C VAL A 79 4.16 -7.09 -65.78
N GLU A 80 3.86 -8.37 -66.10
CA GLU A 80 2.69 -8.72 -66.94
C GLU A 80 1.80 -9.86 -66.40
N PRO A 81 0.43 -9.83 -66.67
CA PRO A 81 -0.48 -10.88 -66.26
C PRO A 81 -0.36 -12.17 -67.09
N ASP A 82 0.10 -12.12 -68.36
CA ASP A 82 0.12 -13.29 -69.26
C ASP A 82 1.47 -14.01 -69.32
N LEU A 83 2.17 -14.03 -68.19
CA LEU A 83 3.51 -14.62 -68.07
C LEU A 83 3.52 -16.13 -68.41
N ALA A 84 2.44 -16.84 -68.14
CA ALA A 84 2.32 -18.29 -68.40
C ALA A 84 2.35 -18.61 -69.89
N GLU A 85 1.65 -17.85 -70.76
CA GLU A 85 1.69 -18.02 -72.19
C GLU A 85 3.06 -17.75 -72.82
N ARG A 86 3.79 -16.77 -72.25
CA ARG A 86 5.12 -16.46 -72.71
C ARG A 86 6.15 -17.51 -72.27
N LEU A 87 6.04 -18.00 -71.04
CA LEU A 87 6.93 -19.05 -70.55
C LEU A 87 6.79 -20.40 -71.30
N SER A 88 5.56 -20.73 -71.73
CA SER A 88 5.30 -21.93 -72.52
C SER A 88 5.97 -21.94 -73.91
N LYS A 89 6.31 -20.75 -74.49
CA LYS A 89 7.03 -20.61 -75.76
C LYS A 89 8.51 -20.99 -75.66
N TYR A 90 9.09 -21.01 -74.47
CA TYR A 90 10.49 -21.26 -74.25
C TYR A 90 10.82 -22.65 -73.69
N ASP A 91 9.79 -23.51 -73.58
CA ASP A 91 9.88 -24.89 -73.11
C ASP A 91 10.64 -25.07 -71.78
N VAL A 92 10.45 -24.12 -70.85
CA VAL A 92 11.08 -24.10 -69.52
C VAL A 92 10.05 -24.47 -68.47
N PRO A 93 10.31 -25.42 -67.57
CA PRO A 93 9.39 -25.72 -66.47
C PRO A 93 9.20 -24.53 -65.56
N TYR A 94 7.96 -24.19 -65.22
CA TYR A 94 7.57 -23.11 -64.32
C TYR A 94 6.55 -23.56 -63.30
N ALA A 95 6.65 -23.04 -62.07
CA ALA A 95 5.73 -23.31 -61.00
C ALA A 95 5.43 -22.03 -60.23
N ARG A 96 4.23 -21.93 -59.72
CA ARG A 96 3.82 -20.82 -58.81
C ARG A 96 4.20 -21.19 -57.39
N VAL A 97 5.03 -20.37 -56.74
CA VAL A 97 5.34 -20.50 -55.34
C VAL A 97 4.39 -19.63 -54.53
N VAL A 98 3.62 -20.24 -53.67
CA VAL A 98 2.79 -19.50 -52.66
C VAL A 98 3.69 -19.17 -51.51
N GLU A 99 4.12 -17.93 -51.41
CA GLU A 99 4.87 -17.45 -50.23
C GLU A 99 3.94 -17.47 -49.04
N SER A 100 4.23 -18.31 -48.06
CA SER A 100 3.54 -18.35 -46.78
C SER A 100 4.00 -17.14 -45.94
N THR A 101 3.20 -16.09 -45.90
CA THR A 101 3.50 -14.85 -45.19
C THR A 101 3.12 -14.91 -43.69
N TRP A 102 2.49 -16.00 -43.27
CA TRP A 102 1.95 -16.12 -41.91
C TRP A 102 2.96 -15.83 -40.83
N LEU A 103 4.22 -16.30 -40.99
CA LEU A 103 5.29 -16.10 -40.03
C LEU A 103 5.74 -14.64 -39.97
N ARG A 104 5.78 -13.96 -41.12
CA ARG A 104 6.07 -12.52 -41.22
C ARG A 104 4.94 -11.70 -40.60
N ASP A 105 3.71 -12.09 -40.85
CA ASP A 105 2.53 -11.38 -40.35
C ASP A 105 2.41 -11.54 -38.83
N VAL A 106 2.63 -12.73 -38.29
CA VAL A 106 2.69 -13.00 -36.86
C VAL A 106 3.84 -12.22 -36.18
N LEU A 107 5.04 -12.22 -36.77
CA LEU A 107 6.18 -11.47 -36.24
C LEU A 107 5.92 -9.95 -36.29
N SER A 108 5.27 -9.44 -37.31
CA SER A 108 4.94 -8.00 -37.44
C SER A 108 4.01 -7.50 -36.34
N TRP A 109 3.17 -8.38 -35.78
CA TRP A 109 2.27 -8.06 -34.66
C TRP A 109 2.91 -8.35 -33.29
N ILE A 110 3.62 -9.45 -33.16
CA ILE A 110 4.23 -9.87 -31.90
C ILE A 110 5.45 -9.00 -31.54
N LEU A 111 6.27 -8.65 -32.50
CA LEU A 111 7.52 -7.93 -32.24
C LEU A 111 7.28 -6.54 -31.64
N PRO A 112 6.35 -5.69 -32.14
CA PRO A 112 5.99 -4.42 -31.52
C PRO A 112 5.36 -4.62 -30.14
N ALA A 113 4.51 -5.63 -29.97
CA ALA A 113 3.89 -5.93 -28.68
C ALA A 113 4.93 -6.34 -27.63
N VAL A 114 5.83 -7.25 -27.96
CA VAL A 114 6.92 -7.67 -27.07
C VAL A 114 7.88 -6.52 -26.75
N ALA A 115 8.20 -5.68 -27.75
CA ALA A 115 9.02 -4.49 -27.52
C ALA A 115 8.31 -3.49 -26.59
N PHE A 116 7.03 -3.22 -26.81
CA PHE A 116 6.22 -2.34 -25.97
C PHE A 116 6.13 -2.86 -24.54
N PHE A 117 5.73 -4.12 -24.36
CA PHE A 117 5.64 -4.73 -23.02
C PHE A 117 7.01 -4.90 -22.37
N GLY A 118 8.06 -5.18 -23.12
CA GLY A 118 9.42 -5.27 -22.62
C GLY A 118 9.96 -3.93 -22.11
N VAL A 119 9.78 -2.86 -22.90
CA VAL A 119 10.13 -1.49 -22.48
C VAL A 119 9.27 -1.05 -21.30
N TRP A 120 7.96 -1.32 -21.35
CA TRP A 120 7.04 -1.04 -20.24
C TRP A 120 7.45 -1.77 -18.96
N PHE A 121 7.75 -3.07 -19.04
CA PHE A 121 8.20 -3.87 -17.90
C PHE A 121 9.55 -3.38 -17.35
N PHE A 122 10.49 -3.00 -18.24
CA PHE A 122 11.78 -2.45 -17.83
C PHE A 122 11.64 -1.08 -17.17
N LEU A 123 10.83 -0.19 -17.73
CA LEU A 123 10.54 1.13 -17.14
C LEU A 123 9.81 0.95 -15.80
N PHE A 124 8.82 0.08 -15.75
CA PHE A 124 8.05 -0.20 -14.55
C PHE A 124 8.94 -0.78 -13.44
N ARG A 125 9.83 -1.70 -13.79
CA ARG A 125 10.82 -2.26 -12.86
C ARG A 125 11.80 -1.20 -12.35
N ARG A 126 12.27 -0.31 -13.22
CA ARG A 126 13.18 0.77 -12.84
C ARG A 126 12.50 1.86 -12.01
N PHE A 127 11.23 2.12 -12.25
CA PHE A 127 10.40 2.96 -11.39
C PHE A 127 10.11 2.29 -10.04
N ALA A 128 9.86 0.99 -10.05
CA ALA A 128 9.63 0.19 -8.85
C ALA A 128 10.86 0.15 -7.92
N GLU A 129 12.05 0.04 -8.48
CA GLU A 129 13.32 0.03 -7.71
C GLU A 129 13.69 1.42 -7.16
N LYS A 130 13.34 2.51 -7.87
CA LYS A 130 13.66 3.88 -7.43
C LYS A 130 12.63 4.53 -6.50
N GLN A 131 11.38 4.12 -6.52
CA GLN A 131 10.29 4.67 -5.69
C GLN A 131 9.64 3.64 -4.76
N GLY A 132 10.28 2.50 -4.48
CA GLY A 132 9.75 1.52 -3.55
C GLY A 132 8.29 1.17 -3.87
N MET A 133 8.05 0.35 -4.90
CA MET A 133 6.72 -0.16 -5.26
C MET A 133 6.09 -1.04 -4.17
N GLY A 134 6.68 -1.07 -2.97
CA GLY A 134 5.98 -1.34 -1.73
C GLY A 134 4.81 -0.40 -1.47
N GLY A 135 4.78 0.81 -2.07
CA GLY A 135 3.71 1.79 -1.88
C GLY A 135 2.39 1.46 -2.61
N PHE A 136 2.41 0.80 -3.75
CA PHE A 136 1.17 0.50 -4.49
C PHE A 136 0.52 -0.83 -4.07
N LEU A 137 1.31 -1.81 -3.60
CA LEU A 137 0.81 -3.03 -2.96
C LEU A 137 0.65 -2.87 -1.44
N SER A 138 1.11 -1.74 -0.87
CA SER A 138 0.89 -1.38 0.53
C SER A 138 -0.25 -0.36 0.71
N ILE A 139 -1.14 -0.18 -0.27
CA ILE A 139 -2.39 0.58 -0.07
C ILE A 139 -3.24 -0.05 1.06
N GLY A 140 -3.02 -1.33 1.38
CA GLY A 140 -3.57 -1.97 2.58
C GLY A 140 -2.70 -1.86 3.85
N LYS A 141 -1.46 -1.39 3.77
CA LYS A 141 -0.60 -1.07 4.92
C LYS A 141 -0.42 0.43 5.02
N SER A 142 -1.51 1.14 5.23
CA SER A 142 -1.46 2.52 5.71
C SER A 142 -0.73 2.48 7.06
N ARG A 143 0.50 2.96 7.08
CA ARG A 143 1.19 3.24 8.34
C ARG A 143 0.42 4.38 9.00
N ALA A 144 -0.60 4.03 9.79
CA ALA A 144 -1.12 4.97 10.76
C ALA A 144 0.08 5.56 11.49
N LYS A 145 0.13 6.84 11.68
CA LYS A 145 1.08 7.44 12.60
C LYS A 145 0.62 7.08 14.02
N VAL A 146 0.81 5.81 14.37
CA VAL A 146 0.67 5.38 15.74
C VAL A 146 1.79 6.07 16.50
N PHE A 147 1.45 7.05 17.30
CA PHE A 147 2.39 7.67 18.21
C PHE A 147 2.67 6.69 19.33
N MET A 148 3.82 6.01 19.25
CA MET A 148 4.30 5.17 20.32
C MET A 148 5.30 5.96 21.18
N GLU A 149 4.93 6.23 22.41
CA GLU A 149 5.83 6.76 23.45
C GLU A 149 6.25 5.60 24.34
N LYS A 150 7.53 5.23 24.32
CA LYS A 150 8.05 4.18 25.20
C LYS A 150 7.97 4.57 26.68
N THR A 151 8.07 5.85 26.96
CA THR A 151 7.93 6.46 28.29
C THR A 151 7.30 7.84 28.10
N THR A 152 6.17 8.07 28.73
CA THR A 152 5.43 9.35 28.57
C THR A 152 6.08 10.49 29.35
N GLY A 153 6.94 10.19 30.34
CA GLY A 153 7.56 11.18 31.23
C GLY A 153 6.57 11.95 32.10
N VAL A 154 5.28 11.61 32.07
CA VAL A 154 4.18 12.24 32.82
C VAL A 154 3.69 11.25 33.87
N THR A 155 3.52 11.69 35.10
CA THR A 155 3.07 10.88 36.25
C THR A 155 1.82 11.51 36.89
N PHE A 156 1.22 10.84 37.86
CA PHE A 156 0.10 11.41 38.62
C PHE A 156 0.46 12.67 39.37
N ALA A 157 1.73 12.96 39.61
CA ALA A 157 2.20 14.21 40.22
C ALA A 157 2.07 15.44 39.29
N ASP A 158 1.98 15.20 37.99
CA ASP A 158 1.83 16.24 36.98
C ASP A 158 0.34 16.50 36.62
N VAL A 159 -0.57 15.70 37.16
CA VAL A 159 -2.02 15.81 36.98
C VAL A 159 -2.64 16.26 38.29
N ALA A 160 -3.46 17.31 38.28
CA ALA A 160 -4.15 17.83 39.45
C ALA A 160 -5.64 18.07 39.17
N GLY A 161 -6.46 18.18 40.22
CA GLY A 161 -7.87 18.54 40.16
C GLY A 161 -8.79 17.41 39.61
N VAL A 162 -8.34 16.17 39.60
CA VAL A 162 -9.09 14.97 39.14
C VAL A 162 -8.81 13.77 40.05
N ASP A 163 -8.79 14.00 41.37
CA ASP A 163 -8.32 13.00 42.35
C ASP A 163 -9.20 11.76 42.39
N GLU A 164 -10.54 11.90 42.19
CA GLU A 164 -11.47 10.78 42.10
C GLU A 164 -11.13 9.89 40.88
N ALA A 165 -10.92 10.51 39.74
CA ALA A 165 -10.54 9.77 38.52
C ALA A 165 -9.14 9.08 38.68
N LYS A 166 -8.21 9.74 39.35
CA LYS A 166 -6.91 9.11 39.68
C LYS A 166 -7.09 7.89 40.57
N ALA A 167 -7.89 8.01 41.63
CA ALA A 167 -8.13 6.90 42.57
C ALA A 167 -8.71 5.66 41.85
N GLU A 168 -9.65 5.88 40.92
CA GLU A 168 -10.20 4.79 40.11
C GLU A 168 -9.18 4.14 39.15
N LEU A 169 -8.18 4.91 38.70
CA LEU A 169 -7.17 4.43 37.76
C LEU A 169 -5.94 3.79 38.44
N VAL A 170 -5.77 3.96 39.76
CA VAL A 170 -4.66 3.33 40.50
C VAL A 170 -4.72 1.80 40.36
N GLU A 171 -5.90 1.21 40.42
CA GLU A 171 -6.06 -0.24 40.22
C GLU A 171 -5.51 -0.73 38.88
N ILE A 172 -5.68 0.09 37.83
CA ILE A 172 -5.18 -0.20 36.49
C ILE A 172 -3.64 -0.09 36.46
N VAL A 173 -3.08 0.90 37.13
CA VAL A 173 -1.62 1.05 37.28
C VAL A 173 -1.03 -0.16 37.97
N ASP A 174 -1.64 -0.59 39.07
CA ASP A 174 -1.16 -1.77 39.85
C ASP A 174 -1.25 -3.04 39.01
N PHE A 175 -2.32 -3.23 38.27
CA PHE A 175 -2.43 -4.33 37.33
C PHE A 175 -1.34 -4.31 36.25
N LEU A 176 -1.09 -3.17 35.62
CA LEU A 176 -0.07 -3.06 34.57
C LEU A 176 1.34 -3.31 35.12
N LYS A 177 1.59 -2.97 36.38
CA LYS A 177 2.86 -3.29 37.07
C LYS A 177 3.02 -4.79 37.33
N ASN A 178 1.94 -5.49 37.68
CA ASN A 178 1.97 -6.89 38.11
C ASN A 178 0.85 -7.75 37.48
N PRO A 179 0.78 -7.91 36.16
CA PRO A 179 -0.34 -8.58 35.49
C PRO A 179 -0.55 -10.05 35.91
N GLN A 180 0.55 -10.74 36.23
CA GLN A 180 0.51 -12.16 36.59
C GLN A 180 -0.11 -12.42 37.98
N GLU A 181 0.04 -11.50 38.92
CA GLU A 181 -0.54 -11.65 40.26
C GLU A 181 -2.06 -11.55 40.21
N TYR A 182 -2.57 -10.59 39.44
CA TYR A 182 -4.01 -10.40 39.26
C TYR A 182 -4.66 -11.59 38.53
N GLY A 183 -3.99 -12.16 37.53
CA GLY A 183 -4.44 -13.38 36.85
C GLY A 183 -4.56 -14.59 37.79
N ARG A 184 -3.65 -14.77 38.73
CA ARG A 184 -3.69 -15.87 39.74
C ARG A 184 -4.83 -15.73 40.73
N LEU A 185 -5.23 -14.51 41.06
CA LEU A 185 -6.34 -14.20 41.98
C LEU A 185 -7.71 -14.34 41.32
N GLY A 186 -7.78 -14.60 40.00
CA GLY A 186 -9.02 -14.69 39.24
C GLY A 186 -9.76 -13.36 39.13
N ALA A 187 -9.08 -12.24 39.35
CA ALA A 187 -9.64 -10.90 39.22
C ALA A 187 -10.05 -10.64 37.78
N ARG A 188 -11.26 -10.12 37.55
CA ARG A 188 -11.71 -9.66 36.24
C ARG A 188 -11.19 -8.23 36.03
N ILE A 189 -10.18 -8.10 35.20
CA ILE A 189 -9.62 -6.81 34.85
C ILE A 189 -10.41 -6.24 33.67
N PRO A 190 -10.79 -4.95 33.69
CA PRO A 190 -11.46 -4.32 32.57
C PRO A 190 -10.55 -4.36 31.35
N LYS A 191 -11.10 -4.79 30.19
CA LYS A 191 -10.37 -4.76 28.92
C LYS A 191 -10.22 -3.34 28.40
N GLY A 192 -11.23 -2.51 28.68
CA GLY A 192 -11.27 -1.13 28.26
C GLY A 192 -11.86 -0.21 29.32
N VAL A 193 -11.33 0.99 29.42
CA VAL A 193 -11.82 2.06 30.30
C VAL A 193 -12.10 3.29 29.47
N LEU A 194 -13.29 3.88 29.67
CA LEU A 194 -13.72 5.08 28.97
C LEU A 194 -13.58 6.29 29.89
N LEU A 195 -12.75 7.25 29.53
CA LEU A 195 -12.64 8.55 30.17
C LEU A 195 -13.71 9.49 29.60
N VAL A 196 -14.64 9.92 30.42
CA VAL A 196 -15.79 10.74 30.03
C VAL A 196 -15.69 12.09 30.70
N GLY A 197 -15.97 13.18 29.97
CA GLY A 197 -16.04 14.52 30.57
C GLY A 197 -15.88 15.64 29.54
N PRO A 198 -16.10 16.90 29.99
CA PRO A 198 -15.99 18.07 29.13
C PRO A 198 -14.61 18.20 28.45
N PRO A 199 -14.50 18.95 27.35
CA PRO A 199 -13.21 19.22 26.73
C PRO A 199 -12.33 20.05 27.70
N GLY A 200 -11.02 19.86 27.61
CA GLY A 200 -10.05 20.60 28.41
C GLY A 200 -9.85 20.10 29.84
N THR A 201 -10.55 19.03 30.28
CA THR A 201 -10.41 18.49 31.64
C THR A 201 -9.17 17.62 31.88
N GLY A 202 -8.36 17.39 30.84
CA GLY A 202 -7.07 16.69 30.98
C GLY A 202 -7.14 15.17 30.76
N LYS A 203 -8.16 14.64 30.09
CA LYS A 203 -8.34 13.19 29.83
C LYS A 203 -7.10 12.54 29.16
N THR A 204 -6.58 13.18 28.13
CA THR A 204 -5.36 12.71 27.41
C THR A 204 -4.13 12.76 28.32
N LEU A 205 -4.00 13.82 29.15
CA LEU A 205 -2.91 13.95 30.12
C LEU A 205 -3.00 12.86 31.20
N LEU A 206 -4.21 12.59 31.69
CA LEU A 206 -4.47 11.55 32.68
C LEU A 206 -4.13 10.15 32.13
N ALA A 207 -4.51 9.86 30.88
CA ALA A 207 -4.15 8.60 30.24
C ALA A 207 -2.62 8.42 30.09
N LYS A 208 -1.91 9.50 29.74
CA LYS A 208 -0.44 9.51 29.70
C LYS A 208 0.17 9.30 31.10
N ALA A 209 -0.43 9.88 32.13
CA ALA A 209 0.03 9.74 33.50
C ALA A 209 -0.14 8.30 34.00
N VAL A 210 -1.23 7.61 33.66
CA VAL A 210 -1.41 6.17 33.95
C VAL A 210 -0.28 5.33 33.34
N ALA A 211 0.06 5.56 32.10
CA ALA A 211 1.14 4.85 31.43
C ALA A 211 2.52 5.15 32.05
N GLY A 212 2.78 6.42 32.39
CA GLY A 212 4.02 6.82 33.03
C GLY A 212 4.16 6.29 34.45
N GLU A 213 3.07 6.28 35.22
CA GLU A 213 3.04 5.71 36.56
C GLU A 213 3.23 4.19 36.57
N ALA A 214 2.68 3.50 35.56
CA ALA A 214 2.88 2.07 35.35
C ALA A 214 4.21 1.72 34.67
N ALA A 215 4.93 2.71 34.13
CA ALA A 215 6.16 2.57 33.35
C ALA A 215 6.01 1.63 32.14
N VAL A 216 4.86 1.71 31.43
CA VAL A 216 4.55 0.89 30.27
C VAL A 216 4.47 1.74 28.98
N PRO A 217 4.66 1.13 27.79
CA PRO A 217 4.47 1.79 26.50
C PRO A 217 3.06 2.36 26.33
N PHE A 218 2.97 3.53 25.69
CA PHE A 218 1.74 4.25 25.40
C PHE A 218 1.57 4.41 23.90
N PHE A 219 0.50 3.80 23.35
CA PHE A 219 0.14 3.89 21.94
C PHE A 219 -1.06 4.82 21.81
N SER A 220 -0.88 5.97 21.16
CA SER A 220 -1.94 6.98 21.02
C SER A 220 -2.40 7.12 19.58
N ILE A 221 -3.71 7.20 19.40
CA ILE A 221 -4.36 7.47 18.13
C ILE A 221 -5.65 8.28 18.37
N SER A 222 -6.01 9.16 17.41
CA SER A 222 -7.32 9.82 17.43
C SER A 222 -8.37 8.98 16.71
N GLY A 223 -9.58 8.93 17.26
CA GLY A 223 -10.73 8.28 16.60
C GLY A 223 -11.00 8.84 15.20
N SER A 224 -10.68 10.11 14.97
CA SER A 224 -10.77 10.74 13.65
C SER A 224 -9.80 10.16 12.61
N GLU A 225 -8.65 9.65 13.03
CA GLU A 225 -7.67 9.03 12.13
C GLU A 225 -8.10 7.66 11.58
N PHE A 226 -9.10 7.06 12.19
CA PHE A 226 -9.70 5.82 11.69
C PHE A 226 -10.76 6.08 10.61
N VAL A 227 -11.25 7.33 10.50
CA VAL A 227 -12.28 7.72 9.54
C VAL A 227 -11.61 8.28 8.30
N GLU A 228 -11.36 7.43 7.31
CA GLU A 228 -10.81 7.86 6.03
C GLU A 228 -11.80 7.70 4.87
N MET A 229 -11.44 8.23 3.71
CA MET A 229 -12.28 8.24 2.51
C MET A 229 -12.29 6.88 1.78
N PHE A 230 -11.40 5.95 2.15
CA PHE A 230 -11.23 4.65 1.49
C PHE A 230 -11.72 3.51 2.36
N VAL A 231 -12.69 2.76 1.87
CA VAL A 231 -13.30 1.62 2.55
C VAL A 231 -12.26 0.57 2.96
N GLY A 232 -12.30 0.17 4.25
CA GLY A 232 -11.43 -0.89 4.80
C GLY A 232 -10.09 -0.42 5.35
N VAL A 233 -9.66 0.82 5.12
CA VAL A 233 -8.38 1.34 5.64
C VAL A 233 -8.45 1.55 7.15
N GLY A 234 -9.55 2.08 7.66
CA GLY A 234 -9.76 2.27 9.09
C GLY A 234 -9.74 0.95 9.88
N ALA A 235 -10.43 -0.09 9.39
CA ALA A 235 -10.43 -1.42 9.99
C ALA A 235 -9.03 -2.05 10.04
N ALA A 236 -8.25 -1.95 8.96
CA ALA A 236 -6.87 -2.43 8.93
C ALA A 236 -5.98 -1.70 9.94
N ARG A 237 -6.17 -0.38 10.13
CA ARG A 237 -5.42 0.40 11.13
C ARG A 237 -5.72 -0.03 12.56
N VAL A 238 -6.97 -0.36 12.86
CA VAL A 238 -7.35 -0.90 14.20
C VAL A 238 -6.58 -2.18 14.46
N SER A 239 -6.59 -3.14 13.52
CA SER A 239 -5.88 -4.41 13.69
C SER A 239 -4.36 -4.20 13.80
N ASP A 240 -3.76 -3.36 12.95
CA ASP A 240 -2.33 -3.06 12.97
C ASP A 240 -1.90 -2.42 14.32
N LEU A 241 -2.70 -1.50 14.86
CA LEU A 241 -2.44 -0.87 16.16
C LEU A 241 -2.43 -1.91 17.29
N ILE A 242 -3.44 -2.76 17.33
CA ILE A 242 -3.60 -3.77 18.38
C ILE A 242 -2.49 -4.83 18.26
N GLU A 243 -2.13 -5.26 17.05
CA GLU A 243 -1.02 -6.20 16.84
C GLU A 243 0.32 -5.62 17.30
N GLN A 244 0.60 -4.35 16.98
CA GLN A 244 1.81 -3.66 17.44
C GLN A 244 1.86 -3.56 18.96
N ALA A 245 0.73 -3.20 19.59
CA ALA A 245 0.66 -3.10 21.04
C ALA A 245 0.81 -4.46 21.75
N ARG A 246 0.21 -5.53 21.19
CA ARG A 246 0.39 -6.93 21.68
C ARG A 246 1.87 -7.34 21.67
N GLY A 247 2.61 -6.94 20.64
CA GLY A 247 4.05 -7.24 20.55
C GLY A 247 4.91 -6.53 21.59
N GLN A 248 4.34 -5.56 22.32
CA GLN A 248 5.05 -4.76 23.34
C GLN A 248 4.32 -4.72 24.70
N ALA A 249 3.47 -5.69 24.96
CA ALA A 249 2.77 -5.83 26.24
C ALA A 249 3.78 -6.09 27.40
N PRO A 250 3.54 -5.58 28.63
CA PRO A 250 2.36 -4.82 29.03
C PRO A 250 2.36 -3.38 28.45
N GLY A 251 1.16 -2.81 28.23
CA GLY A 251 1.05 -1.47 27.62
C GLY A 251 -0.36 -0.89 27.61
N ILE A 252 -0.47 0.35 27.19
CA ILE A 252 -1.75 1.06 27.06
C ILE A 252 -1.96 1.48 25.60
N ILE A 253 -3.15 1.17 25.06
CA ILE A 253 -3.66 1.75 23.83
C ILE A 253 -4.62 2.87 24.22
N PHE A 254 -4.36 4.08 23.74
CA PHE A 254 -5.22 5.24 24.00
C PHE A 254 -5.89 5.70 22.71
N ILE A 255 -7.22 5.75 22.72
CA ILE A 255 -8.05 6.24 21.61
C ILE A 255 -8.70 7.55 22.06
N ASP A 256 -8.19 8.67 21.56
CA ASP A 256 -8.82 9.96 21.81
C ASP A 256 -10.00 10.21 20.86
N GLU A 257 -10.94 11.05 21.25
CA GLU A 257 -12.13 11.38 20.43
C GLU A 257 -12.88 10.14 19.91
N LEU A 258 -13.13 9.17 20.78
CA LEU A 258 -13.80 7.91 20.40
C LEU A 258 -15.16 8.15 19.72
N ASP A 259 -15.82 9.27 20.02
CA ASP A 259 -17.09 9.69 19.41
C ASP A 259 -17.00 9.98 17.90
N ALA A 260 -15.80 10.21 17.34
CA ALA A 260 -15.62 10.32 15.91
C ALA A 260 -15.88 8.97 15.19
N LEU A 261 -15.52 7.85 15.85
CA LEU A 261 -15.69 6.49 15.35
C LEU A 261 -16.99 5.84 15.83
N GLY A 262 -17.28 5.98 17.11
CA GLY A 262 -18.29 5.21 17.86
C GLY A 262 -19.70 5.78 17.85
N ARG A 263 -20.09 6.63 16.89
CA ARG A 263 -21.43 7.24 16.86
C ARG A 263 -22.53 6.20 16.59
N ALA A 264 -23.59 6.25 17.39
CA ALA A 264 -24.74 5.37 17.24
C ALA A 264 -25.42 5.49 15.86
N ARG A 265 -25.99 4.38 15.39
CA ARG A 265 -26.70 4.27 14.10
C ARG A 265 -27.90 5.21 14.05
N GLY A 266 -28.07 5.94 12.95
CA GLY A 266 -29.29 6.72 12.67
C GLY A 266 -29.23 8.24 12.88
N VAL A 267 -28.10 8.82 13.28
CA VAL A 267 -27.95 10.28 13.40
C VAL A 267 -27.30 10.84 12.14
N GLY A 268 -28.14 11.18 11.19
CA GLY A 268 -28.00 11.84 9.89
C GLY A 268 -26.62 12.29 9.39
N GLY A 269 -26.28 11.82 8.18
CA GLY A 269 -25.18 12.30 7.34
C GLY A 269 -25.27 11.71 5.93
N PRO A 270 -24.58 12.24 4.92
CA PRO A 270 -24.66 11.78 3.53
C PRO A 270 -24.09 10.37 3.33
N ILE A 271 -24.66 9.67 2.37
CA ILE A 271 -24.66 8.20 2.11
C ILE A 271 -23.27 7.53 1.86
N GLY A 272 -22.15 8.22 1.92
CA GLY A 272 -20.86 7.63 1.53
C GLY A 272 -19.85 7.35 2.65
N GLY A 273 -20.03 7.89 3.84
CA GLY A 273 -19.07 7.76 4.95
C GLY A 273 -19.53 6.89 6.12
N HIS A 274 -20.75 6.33 6.05
CA HIS A 274 -21.31 5.53 7.13
C HIS A 274 -20.77 4.10 7.14
N ASP A 275 -20.62 3.48 5.97
CA ASP A 275 -20.21 2.08 5.86
C ASP A 275 -18.78 1.86 6.39
N GLU A 276 -17.88 2.80 6.17
CA GLU A 276 -16.50 2.69 6.62
C GLU A 276 -16.36 2.84 8.14
N ARG A 277 -17.07 3.83 8.72
CA ARG A 277 -17.08 4.01 10.17
C ARG A 277 -17.66 2.80 10.88
N GLU A 278 -18.76 2.26 10.35
CA GLU A 278 -19.39 1.06 10.90
C GLU A 278 -18.49 -0.16 10.77
N GLN A 279 -17.80 -0.33 9.64
CA GLN A 279 -16.84 -1.40 9.46
C GLN A 279 -15.66 -1.28 10.43
N THR A 280 -15.14 -0.07 10.62
CA THR A 280 -14.03 0.20 11.54
C THR A 280 -14.45 -0.01 13.00
N LEU A 281 -15.65 0.45 13.37
CA LEU A 281 -16.22 0.19 14.68
C LEU A 281 -16.40 -1.31 14.95
N ASN A 282 -16.96 -2.05 13.99
CA ASN A 282 -17.13 -3.50 14.10
C ASN A 282 -15.78 -4.21 14.23
N GLN A 283 -14.73 -3.75 13.54
CA GLN A 283 -13.39 -4.29 13.70
C GLN A 283 -12.85 -4.02 15.12
N LEU A 284 -13.00 -2.79 15.64
CA LEU A 284 -12.60 -2.48 17.03
C LEU A 284 -13.31 -3.38 18.03
N LEU A 285 -14.64 -3.56 17.88
CA LEU A 285 -15.43 -4.45 18.75
C LEU A 285 -14.93 -5.90 18.67
N THR A 286 -14.63 -6.39 17.47
CA THR A 286 -14.10 -7.74 17.25
C THR A 286 -12.73 -7.93 17.92
N GLU A 287 -11.84 -6.95 17.77
CA GLU A 287 -10.52 -6.97 18.39
C GLU A 287 -10.63 -6.95 19.94
N MET A 288 -11.56 -6.12 20.49
CA MET A 288 -11.81 -6.08 21.94
C MET A 288 -12.38 -7.40 22.45
N ASP A 289 -13.30 -8.04 21.73
CA ASP A 289 -13.86 -9.33 22.12
C ASP A 289 -12.78 -10.44 22.13
N GLY A 290 -11.87 -10.43 21.14
CA GLY A 290 -10.71 -11.32 21.04
C GLY A 290 -9.51 -10.94 21.94
N PHE A 291 -9.68 -9.94 22.80
CA PHE A 291 -8.61 -9.41 23.63
C PHE A 291 -8.39 -10.27 24.87
N ASP A 292 -7.17 -10.71 25.08
CA ASP A 292 -6.77 -11.43 26.31
C ASP A 292 -6.17 -10.41 27.31
N SER A 293 -6.93 -10.11 28.37
CA SER A 293 -6.48 -9.21 29.43
C SER A 293 -5.31 -9.75 30.24
N SER A 294 -5.03 -11.07 30.21
CA SER A 294 -3.91 -11.67 30.95
C SER A 294 -2.52 -11.22 30.44
N VAL A 295 -2.46 -10.70 29.21
CA VAL A 295 -1.21 -10.23 28.59
C VAL A 295 -0.76 -8.88 29.13
N GLY A 296 -1.59 -8.17 29.94
CA GLY A 296 -1.27 -6.88 30.51
C GLY A 296 -1.45 -5.71 29.55
N LEU A 297 -2.34 -5.83 28.57
CA LEU A 297 -2.68 -4.75 27.65
C LEU A 297 -4.07 -4.19 28.00
N ILE A 298 -4.21 -2.86 28.04
CA ILE A 298 -5.48 -2.17 28.36
C ILE A 298 -5.76 -1.12 27.29
N ILE A 299 -7.03 -0.99 26.92
CA ILE A 299 -7.50 0.07 26.02
C ILE A 299 -8.12 1.18 26.87
N LEU A 300 -7.53 2.37 26.86
CA LEU A 300 -8.15 3.59 27.38
C LEU A 300 -8.76 4.34 26.20
N ALA A 301 -9.96 4.86 26.35
CA ALA A 301 -10.55 5.76 25.37
C ALA A 301 -11.06 7.04 26.04
N ALA A 302 -11.08 8.14 25.30
CA ALA A 302 -11.63 9.40 25.78
C ALA A 302 -12.75 9.88 24.85
N THR A 303 -13.79 10.45 25.46
CA THR A 303 -14.87 11.13 24.74
C THR A 303 -15.36 12.36 25.49
N ASN A 304 -15.78 13.36 24.76
CA ASN A 304 -16.49 14.52 25.31
C ASN A 304 -18.03 14.35 25.23
N ARG A 305 -18.50 13.32 24.52
CA ARG A 305 -19.90 13.12 24.17
C ARG A 305 -20.34 11.67 24.33
N PRO A 306 -20.40 11.16 25.56
CA PRO A 306 -20.75 9.76 25.81
C PRO A 306 -22.15 9.39 25.30
N GLU A 307 -23.07 10.37 25.24
CA GLU A 307 -24.46 10.17 24.83
C GLU A 307 -24.66 9.79 23.37
N ILE A 308 -23.66 10.03 22.52
CA ILE A 308 -23.71 9.65 21.08
C ILE A 308 -23.03 8.33 20.77
N LEU A 309 -22.35 7.71 21.74
CA LEU A 309 -21.65 6.45 21.53
C LEU A 309 -22.62 5.29 21.32
N ASP A 310 -22.23 4.35 20.47
CA ASP A 310 -22.95 3.09 20.29
C ASP A 310 -22.89 2.26 21.57
N GLN A 311 -24.06 1.81 22.03
CA GLN A 311 -24.17 1.00 23.25
C GLN A 311 -23.38 -0.31 23.19
N ALA A 312 -23.06 -0.80 21.98
CA ALA A 312 -22.21 -1.96 21.81
C ALA A 312 -20.80 -1.77 22.38
N LEU A 313 -20.28 -0.53 22.38
CA LEU A 313 -18.98 -0.20 22.99
C LEU A 313 -19.00 -0.32 24.52
N LEU A 314 -20.15 -0.04 25.15
CA LEU A 314 -20.30 0.05 26.61
C LEU A 314 -20.72 -1.30 27.25
N ARG A 315 -20.72 -2.39 26.46
CA ARG A 315 -21.05 -3.72 26.97
C ARG A 315 -19.90 -4.32 27.79
N ALA A 316 -20.25 -5.22 28.69
CA ALA A 316 -19.28 -5.99 29.47
C ALA A 316 -18.26 -6.69 28.58
N GLY A 317 -16.98 -6.60 28.95
CA GLY A 317 -15.85 -7.11 28.16
C GLY A 317 -15.33 -6.16 27.08
N ARG A 318 -15.83 -4.92 27.03
CA ARG A 318 -15.38 -3.81 26.17
C ARG A 318 -15.05 -2.61 27.04
N PHE A 319 -15.67 -1.44 26.83
CA PHE A 319 -15.56 -0.29 27.73
C PHE A 319 -16.60 -0.40 28.86
N ASP A 320 -16.44 -1.36 29.71
CA ASP A 320 -17.35 -1.66 30.82
C ASP A 320 -17.09 -0.81 32.06
N ARG A 321 -15.97 -0.12 32.12
CA ARG A 321 -15.66 0.85 33.17
C ARG A 321 -15.64 2.26 32.58
N GLN A 322 -16.40 3.17 33.19
CA GLN A 322 -16.42 4.59 32.81
C GLN A 322 -15.88 5.40 33.97
N VAL A 323 -14.90 6.25 33.70
CA VAL A 323 -14.29 7.17 34.67
C VAL A 323 -14.64 8.59 34.29
N LEU A 324 -15.31 9.28 35.19
CA LEU A 324 -15.69 10.68 34.98
C LEU A 324 -14.49 11.60 35.27
N VAL A 325 -14.14 12.42 34.29
CA VAL A 325 -13.10 13.45 34.38
C VAL A 325 -13.79 14.81 34.24
N ASP A 326 -14.36 15.28 35.32
CA ASP A 326 -15.16 16.52 35.33
C ASP A 326 -14.31 17.78 35.49
N ARG A 327 -14.92 18.94 35.42
CA ARG A 327 -14.27 20.21 35.71
C ARG A 327 -13.82 20.25 37.15
N PRO A 328 -12.64 20.84 37.44
CA PRO A 328 -12.10 20.88 38.79
C PRO A 328 -12.96 21.80 39.69
N ASP A 329 -13.12 21.41 40.95
CA ASP A 329 -13.64 22.26 42.00
C ASP A 329 -12.63 23.37 42.35
N LYS A 330 -12.94 24.22 43.35
CA LYS A 330 -12.04 25.30 43.76
C LYS A 330 -10.64 24.79 44.17
N ASN A 331 -10.60 23.69 44.94
CA ASN A 331 -9.34 23.11 45.40
C ASN A 331 -8.57 22.49 44.24
N GLY A 332 -9.25 21.78 43.35
CA GLY A 332 -8.65 21.21 42.14
C GLY A 332 -8.05 22.31 41.24
N ARG A 333 -8.76 23.46 41.09
CA ARG A 333 -8.20 24.60 40.33
C ARG A 333 -6.93 25.17 41.01
N LEU A 334 -6.94 25.28 42.30
CA LEU A 334 -5.75 25.74 43.07
C LEU A 334 -4.59 24.77 42.82
N ASP A 335 -4.81 23.46 42.85
CA ASP A 335 -3.76 22.48 42.66
C ASP A 335 -3.27 22.42 41.20
N ILE A 336 -4.16 22.62 40.21
CA ILE A 336 -3.77 22.79 38.79
C ILE A 336 -2.85 24.03 38.66
N LEU A 337 -3.27 25.17 39.25
CA LEU A 337 -2.43 26.38 39.23
C LEU A 337 -1.07 26.14 39.88
N LYS A 338 -1.00 25.42 41.00
CA LYS A 338 0.29 25.08 41.67
C LYS A 338 1.18 24.21 40.73
N VAL A 339 0.61 23.31 39.95
CA VAL A 339 1.40 22.53 38.99
C VAL A 339 1.97 23.41 37.88
N HIS A 340 1.16 24.33 37.31
CA HIS A 340 1.60 25.21 36.23
C HIS A 340 2.63 26.25 36.69
N VAL A 341 2.47 26.84 37.89
CA VAL A 341 3.41 27.84 38.42
C VAL A 341 4.76 27.29 38.81
N LYS A 342 4.94 25.96 38.95
CA LYS A 342 6.25 25.36 39.17
C LYS A 342 7.31 25.77 38.13
N LYS A 343 6.86 26.16 36.93
CA LYS A 343 7.72 26.50 35.79
C LYS A 343 7.95 28.01 35.64
N ILE A 344 7.31 28.85 36.45
CA ILE A 344 7.33 30.29 36.33
C ILE A 344 7.64 30.94 37.72
N THR A 345 8.16 32.17 37.70
CA THR A 345 8.35 32.95 38.93
C THR A 345 7.17 33.90 39.11
N LEU A 346 6.42 33.74 40.18
CA LEU A 346 5.32 34.62 40.50
C LEU A 346 5.82 35.98 41.09
N ALA A 347 5.10 37.04 40.78
CA ALA A 347 5.32 38.35 41.41
C ALA A 347 4.91 38.30 42.88
N HIS A 348 5.54 39.17 43.72
CA HIS A 348 5.13 39.29 45.09
C HIS A 348 3.66 39.73 45.25
N GLY A 349 2.89 39.01 46.07
CA GLY A 349 1.50 39.33 46.36
C GLY A 349 0.48 38.60 45.47
N VAL A 350 0.91 37.72 44.56
CA VAL A 350 -0.06 36.87 43.82
C VAL A 350 -0.57 35.76 44.71
N ASP A 351 -1.87 35.76 44.98
CA ASP A 351 -2.56 34.75 45.77
C ASP A 351 -3.30 33.77 44.84
N LEU A 352 -2.80 32.55 44.76
CA LEU A 352 -3.38 31.48 43.90
C LEU A 352 -4.77 31.04 44.39
N GLU A 353 -5.09 31.18 45.69
CA GLU A 353 -6.42 30.86 46.22
C GLU A 353 -7.47 31.84 45.70
N GLN A 354 -7.12 33.12 45.61
CA GLN A 354 -7.99 34.13 45.02
C GLN A 354 -8.18 33.91 43.54
N VAL A 355 -7.11 33.56 42.81
CA VAL A 355 -7.20 33.19 41.38
C VAL A 355 -8.11 32.00 41.20
N ALA A 356 -7.98 30.95 41.99
CA ALA A 356 -8.83 29.77 41.96
C ALA A 356 -10.31 30.09 42.29
N ALA A 357 -10.57 31.05 43.17
CA ALA A 357 -11.95 31.50 43.47
C ALA A 357 -12.57 32.26 42.31
N LEU A 358 -11.78 33.08 41.60
CA LEU A 358 -12.26 33.90 40.48
C LEU A 358 -12.46 33.08 39.19
N THR A 359 -11.81 31.95 39.04
CA THR A 359 -11.86 31.09 37.82
C THR A 359 -12.91 30.00 37.92
N THR A 360 -14.05 30.27 38.55
CA THR A 360 -15.16 29.30 38.65
C THR A 360 -15.63 28.83 37.29
N GLY A 361 -15.69 27.48 37.09
CA GLY A 361 -16.13 26.86 35.84
C GLY A 361 -15.02 26.65 34.80
N PHE A 362 -13.79 27.14 35.06
CA PHE A 362 -12.64 26.91 34.21
C PHE A 362 -12.22 25.43 34.23
N SER A 363 -11.85 24.93 33.05
CA SER A 363 -11.24 23.62 32.89
C SER A 363 -9.73 23.69 33.16
N GLY A 364 -9.06 22.53 33.18
CA GLY A 364 -7.59 22.48 33.28
C GLY A 364 -6.88 23.22 32.16
N ALA A 365 -7.43 23.16 30.95
CA ALA A 365 -6.84 23.85 29.78
C ALA A 365 -7.05 25.39 29.84
N ASP A 366 -8.08 25.86 30.51
CA ASP A 366 -8.32 27.30 30.68
C ASP A 366 -7.39 27.91 31.75
N LEU A 367 -6.84 27.09 32.66
CA LEU A 367 -5.95 27.48 33.74
C LEU A 367 -4.44 27.33 33.36
N ALA A 368 -4.13 26.70 32.22
CA ALA A 368 -2.75 26.45 31.74
C ALA A 368 -2.13 27.69 31.02
#